data_9f84850d9c2f1bd7cafe14a623ad97be
#
_entry.id   9f84850d9c2f1bd7cafe14a623ad97be
#
_cell.length_a   1.000
_cell.length_b   1.000
_cell.length_c   1.000
_cell.angle_alpha   90.00
_cell.angle_beta   90.00
_cell.angle_gamma   90.00
#
_symmetry.space_group_name_H-M   'P 1'
#
loop_
_entity.id
_entity.type
_entity.pdbx_description
1 polymer ?
#
loop_
_entity_poly.entity_id
_entity_poly.type
_entity_poly.pdbx_seq_one_letter_code
_entity_poly.pdbx_strand_id
1 'polypeptide(L)'
;MIQIIFAIRSLFISSMLLGMIFVTSMNMQKVTATTNTHTMNVIGAPNQSAAAGAGNNIKMINSTLAKKLNVITSVSPITNIVKNVGGEKIELSGLVPEGVNSHTFELVPSDVVKVNDADLVIIDGLGLETNVEDVVDEAYNTKPNLQILKLGDNTITPDQYIFDFSFPKETGDPNPHLWLNVAYAMKFANLTRDKLMDMDPANADYYGENTDRYITKLNDLDQGIMHAVQSVPEHNRKLLTYHDSWAYFALRYGMVVIGAVQPSDFGQPTPREVAKLIDQIKAESVPAIFGSEVFPTEVVDQIAKEANVKIVSTLSDDDLPGDAGEPQNSYVGMMLENMKNMLVPLGGNVSALSNVSPKDIYSSN
;
A
#
# COMPACT_ATOMS: atom_id res chain seq x y z
N MET A 1 -11.41 16.78 50.29
CA MET A 1 -10.34 17.57 50.90
C MET A 1 -9.18 17.49 49.92
N ILE A 2 -9.24 18.39 48.93
CA ILE A 2 -8.34 19.54 48.69
C ILE A 2 -6.97 19.03 48.18
N GLN A 3 -6.76 19.10 46.87
CA GLN A 3 -5.94 20.03 46.06
C GLN A 3 -4.46 20.13 46.47
N ILE A 4 -3.58 19.96 45.49
CA ILE A 4 -2.39 20.76 45.08
C ILE A 4 -1.84 20.06 43.85
N ILE A 5 -1.91 20.44 42.64
CA ILE A 5 -1.74 21.59 41.70
C ILE A 5 -0.39 22.30 41.84
N PHE A 6 0.17 22.49 40.64
CA PHE A 6 1.28 23.34 40.15
C PHE A 6 2.65 22.67 40.07
N ALA A 7 3.12 22.40 38.88
CA ALA A 7 3.74 23.30 37.88
C ALA A 7 5.25 23.48 38.13
N ILE A 8 6.06 22.92 37.24
CA ILE A 8 7.38 23.50 36.94
C ILE A 8 7.46 23.68 35.46
N ARG A 9 7.29 24.91 35.06
CA ARG A 9 7.66 25.46 33.77
C ARG A 9 9.04 26.10 33.90
N SER A 10 9.82 26.00 32.83
CA SER A 10 10.78 27.00 32.35
C SER A 10 12.18 27.01 32.94
N LEU A 11 13.10 26.90 32.12
CA LEU A 11 14.27 27.71 31.75
C LEU A 11 15.44 26.83 31.28
N PHE A 12 15.76 26.90 30.03
CA PHE A 12 17.13 27.19 29.60
C PHE A 12 17.09 27.82 28.21
N ILE A 13 17.28 29.14 28.23
CA ILE A 13 17.58 30.00 27.10
C ILE A 13 19.09 30.19 27.08
N SER A 14 19.65 30.14 25.88
CA SER A 14 20.80 30.95 25.44
C SER A 14 22.23 30.51 25.77
N SER A 15 22.94 30.16 24.72
CA SER A 15 24.27 30.70 24.37
C SER A 15 24.51 30.41 22.89
N MET A 16 24.35 31.42 22.01
CA MET A 16 25.39 32.32 21.43
C MET A 16 26.55 31.53 20.83
N LEU A 17 26.60 31.51 19.50
CA LEU A 17 27.16 32.48 18.53
C LEU A 17 28.63 32.27 18.24
N LEU A 18 28.94 32.31 16.99
CA LEU A 18 30.15 32.67 16.25
C LEU A 18 30.86 31.50 15.53
N GLY A 19 30.90 31.62 14.22
CA GLY A 19 31.90 30.89 13.46
C GLY A 19 31.66 30.82 11.96
N MET A 20 32.05 31.87 11.25
CA MET A 20 32.65 31.86 9.91
C MET A 20 31.83 31.50 8.67
N ILE A 21 31.49 32.56 7.99
CA ILE A 21 31.23 32.66 6.55
C ILE A 21 32.50 32.25 5.77
N PHE A 22 32.40 31.18 4.98
CA PHE A 22 33.32 30.93 3.87
C PHE A 22 32.55 31.12 2.56
N VAL A 23 32.77 32.29 1.95
CA VAL A 23 32.39 32.56 0.56
C VAL A 23 33.46 31.95 -0.33
N THR A 24 33.11 30.87 -1.02
CA THR A 24 33.87 30.44 -2.19
C THR A 24 33.09 30.79 -3.45
N SER A 25 33.56 31.81 -4.13
CA SER A 25 33.19 32.20 -5.47
C SER A 25 33.56 31.08 -6.46
N MET A 26 32.58 30.44 -7.07
CA MET A 26 32.80 29.59 -8.25
C MET A 26 32.31 30.32 -9.51
N ASN A 27 33.24 30.51 -10.42
CA ASN A 27 33.13 31.10 -11.73
C ASN A 27 31.97 30.54 -12.57
N MET A 28 31.09 31.42 -13.00
CA MET A 28 30.19 31.17 -14.13
C MET A 28 30.97 31.25 -15.44
N GLN A 29 31.23 30.12 -16.08
CA GLN A 29 31.61 30.09 -17.49
C GLN A 29 30.34 30.25 -18.34
N LYS A 30 30.29 31.36 -19.08
CA LYS A 30 29.31 31.56 -20.15
C LYS A 30 29.57 30.59 -21.28
N VAL A 31 28.62 29.72 -21.55
CA VAL A 31 28.57 28.96 -22.81
C VAL A 31 27.79 29.80 -23.82
N THR A 32 28.51 30.31 -24.80
CA THR A 32 27.94 31.00 -25.96
C THR A 32 27.49 29.94 -26.97
N ALA A 33 26.20 29.86 -27.20
CA ALA A 33 25.65 29.06 -28.30
C ALA A 33 25.77 29.84 -29.61
N THR A 34 26.55 29.30 -30.53
CA THR A 34 26.69 29.80 -31.90
C THR A 34 25.54 29.28 -32.75
N THR A 35 24.64 30.14 -33.17
CA THR A 35 23.60 29.82 -34.15
C THR A 35 24.18 29.99 -35.56
N ASN A 36 24.34 28.87 -36.26
CA ASN A 36 24.62 28.87 -37.70
C ASN A 36 23.30 29.05 -38.48
N THR A 37 23.10 30.20 -39.05
CA THR A 37 22.04 30.44 -40.04
C THR A 37 22.59 30.12 -41.42
N HIS A 38 22.12 29.01 -42.02
CA HIS A 38 22.27 28.77 -43.46
C HIS A 38 21.05 29.34 -44.18
N THR A 39 21.26 30.41 -44.88
CA THR A 39 20.36 30.96 -45.88
C THR A 39 20.45 30.16 -47.16
N MET A 40 19.38 29.47 -47.55
CA MET A 40 19.18 29.00 -48.93
C MET A 40 18.17 29.88 -49.65
N ASN A 41 18.63 30.53 -50.69
CA ASN A 41 17.80 31.18 -51.69
C ASN A 41 17.04 30.16 -52.51
N VAL A 42 15.72 30.30 -52.58
CA VAL A 42 14.91 29.66 -53.60
C VAL A 42 14.06 30.72 -54.31
N ILE A 43 14.39 30.87 -55.61
CA ILE A 43 13.63 31.63 -56.59
C ILE A 43 12.48 30.77 -57.13
N GLY A 44 11.28 31.31 -57.23
CA GLY A 44 10.20 30.74 -58.01
C GLY A 44 8.81 30.74 -57.42
N ALA A 45 8.00 31.76 -57.68
CA ALA A 45 6.54 31.71 -57.65
C ALA A 45 6.06 31.51 -59.13
N PRO A 46 4.77 31.19 -59.41
CA PRO A 46 3.61 31.00 -58.60
C PRO A 46 2.73 29.76 -59.03
N ASN A 47 1.86 29.26 -58.19
CA ASN A 47 0.48 28.95 -58.66
C ASN A 47 -0.49 28.85 -57.45
N GLN A 48 -1.53 29.68 -57.52
CA GLN A 48 -2.71 29.58 -56.66
C GLN A 48 -3.52 28.36 -57.04
N SER A 49 -3.75 27.47 -56.06
CA SER A 49 -5.01 26.72 -55.89
C SER A 49 -4.75 25.52 -54.97
N ALA A 50 -5.00 25.65 -53.69
CA ALA A 50 -5.37 24.56 -52.76
C ALA A 50 -5.44 25.11 -51.30
N ALA A 51 -6.37 26.01 -51.08
CA ALA A 51 -6.68 26.47 -49.73
C ALA A 51 -8.01 25.84 -49.27
N ALA A 52 -8.03 24.52 -49.11
CA ALA A 52 -9.17 23.82 -48.51
C ALA A 52 -8.79 22.50 -47.79
N GLY A 53 -7.53 22.26 -47.45
CA GLY A 53 -7.11 21.02 -46.79
C GLY A 53 -6.28 21.16 -45.51
N ALA A 54 -5.88 22.38 -45.15
CA ALA A 54 -4.94 22.60 -44.05
C ALA A 54 -5.63 22.81 -42.67
N GLY A 55 -6.97 22.98 -42.64
CA GLY A 55 -7.71 23.22 -41.39
C GLY A 55 -7.95 22.00 -40.50
N ASN A 56 -7.98 20.80 -41.09
CA ASN A 56 -8.28 19.58 -40.32
C ASN A 56 -7.10 18.83 -39.78
N ASN A 57 -5.89 19.06 -40.28
CA ASN A 57 -4.69 18.39 -39.77
C ASN A 57 -4.03 19.09 -38.60
N ILE A 58 -4.37 20.36 -38.35
CA ILE A 58 -3.84 21.08 -37.16
C ILE A 58 -4.67 20.74 -35.91
N LYS A 59 -5.91 20.27 -36.08
CA LYS A 59 -6.78 19.86 -34.97
C LYS A 59 -6.40 18.48 -34.41
N MET A 60 -5.60 17.67 -35.13
CA MET A 60 -5.10 16.36 -34.64
C MET A 60 -3.71 16.42 -33.98
N ILE A 61 -2.99 17.53 -34.05
CA ILE A 61 -1.65 17.66 -33.44
C ILE A 61 -1.71 18.35 -32.08
N ASN A 62 -2.84 18.94 -31.72
CA ASN A 62 -3.14 19.44 -30.37
C ASN A 62 -3.98 18.45 -29.56
N SER A 63 -3.79 17.15 -29.68
CA SER A 63 -3.95 16.30 -28.51
C SER A 63 -2.75 16.65 -27.59
N THR A 64 -2.85 17.73 -26.90
CA THR A 64 -2.09 17.97 -25.68
C THR A 64 -2.13 16.63 -24.95
N LEU A 65 -0.97 16.02 -24.70
CA LEU A 65 -0.88 14.89 -23.81
C LEU A 65 -1.58 15.37 -22.53
N ALA A 66 -2.82 14.94 -22.32
CA ALA A 66 -3.56 15.32 -21.14
C ALA A 66 -2.68 14.89 -19.96
N LYS A 67 -2.33 15.85 -19.10
CA LYS A 67 -1.51 15.56 -17.92
C LYS A 67 -2.22 14.44 -17.18
N LYS A 68 -1.53 13.32 -16.96
CA LYS A 68 -2.04 12.23 -16.12
C LYS A 68 -2.22 12.73 -14.69
N LEU A 69 -3.21 12.20 -13.98
CA LEU A 69 -3.31 12.43 -12.55
C LEU A 69 -2.09 11.85 -11.84
N ASN A 70 -1.46 12.64 -11.00
CA ASN A 70 -0.39 12.20 -10.10
C ASN A 70 -1.04 11.61 -8.83
N VAL A 71 -0.97 10.28 -8.71
CA VAL A 71 -1.62 9.52 -7.63
C VAL A 71 -0.55 8.94 -6.72
N ILE A 72 -0.66 9.25 -5.44
CA ILE A 72 0.21 8.73 -4.37
C ILE A 72 -0.59 7.74 -3.53
N THR A 73 0.04 6.64 -3.15
CA THR A 73 -0.55 5.61 -2.28
C THR A 73 0.36 5.31 -1.10
N SER A 74 -0.10 4.51 -0.14
CA SER A 74 0.70 4.09 1.02
C SER A 74 1.47 2.79 0.74
N VAL A 75 0.95 1.65 1.17
CA VAL A 75 1.60 0.33 1.10
C VAL A 75 1.45 -0.33 -0.27
N SER A 76 2.37 -1.24 -0.59
CA SER A 76 2.47 -1.84 -1.91
C SER A 76 1.23 -2.65 -2.35
N PRO A 77 0.48 -3.38 -1.50
CA PRO A 77 -0.76 -4.01 -1.89
C PRO A 77 -1.83 -3.01 -2.37
N ILE A 78 -1.98 -1.88 -1.67
CA ILE A 78 -2.89 -0.80 -2.08
C ILE A 78 -2.42 -0.17 -3.40
N THR A 79 -1.11 0.09 -3.52
CA THR A 79 -0.51 0.61 -4.76
C THR A 79 -0.86 -0.29 -5.95
N ASN A 80 -0.77 -1.61 -5.78
CA ASN A 80 -1.08 -2.56 -6.85
C ASN A 80 -2.58 -2.60 -7.20
N ILE A 81 -3.47 -2.53 -6.19
CA ILE A 81 -4.92 -2.43 -6.44
C ILE A 81 -5.23 -1.18 -7.26
N VAL A 82 -4.67 -0.02 -6.88
CA VAL A 82 -4.83 1.26 -7.60
C VAL A 82 -4.27 1.19 -9.01
N LYS A 83 -3.11 0.54 -9.20
CA LYS A 83 -2.50 0.28 -10.52
C LYS A 83 -3.42 -0.50 -11.43
N ASN A 84 -4.07 -1.56 -10.93
CA ASN A 84 -5.00 -2.37 -11.70
C ASN A 84 -6.26 -1.61 -12.15
N VAL A 85 -6.66 -0.57 -11.43
CA VAL A 85 -7.77 0.32 -11.81
C VAL A 85 -7.30 1.43 -12.73
N GLY A 86 -6.27 2.18 -12.31
CA GLY A 86 -5.81 3.41 -12.99
C GLY A 86 -5.00 3.14 -14.26
N GLY A 87 -4.27 2.00 -14.29
CA GLY A 87 -3.46 1.56 -15.41
C GLY A 87 -2.51 2.65 -15.92
N GLU A 88 -2.46 2.81 -17.23
CA GLU A 88 -1.57 3.78 -17.89
C GLU A 88 -2.09 5.23 -17.89
N LYS A 89 -3.29 5.47 -17.35
CA LYS A 89 -3.91 6.81 -17.35
C LYS A 89 -3.54 7.67 -16.14
N ILE A 90 -2.85 7.09 -15.17
CA ILE A 90 -2.33 7.78 -13.98
C ILE A 90 -0.80 7.68 -13.92
N GLU A 91 -0.19 8.60 -13.18
CA GLU A 91 1.18 8.47 -12.67
C GLU A 91 1.07 8.04 -11.21
N LEU A 92 1.57 6.84 -10.90
CA LEU A 92 1.36 6.19 -9.60
C LEU A 92 2.67 5.95 -8.87
N SER A 93 2.72 6.27 -7.59
CA SER A 93 3.83 5.87 -6.70
C SER A 93 3.36 5.59 -5.28
N GLY A 94 3.95 4.59 -4.63
CA GLY A 94 3.79 4.31 -3.20
C GLY A 94 4.73 5.14 -2.35
N LEU A 95 4.34 5.39 -1.11
CA LEU A 95 5.16 6.10 -0.10
C LEU A 95 5.97 5.12 0.75
N VAL A 96 5.34 4.07 1.25
CA VAL A 96 5.99 3.09 2.12
C VAL A 96 6.84 2.16 1.25
N PRO A 97 8.17 2.13 1.43
CA PRO A 97 9.04 1.20 0.71
C PRO A 97 8.80 -0.23 1.17
N GLU A 98 9.00 -1.20 0.25
CA GLU A 98 8.97 -2.61 0.61
C GLU A 98 10.03 -2.94 1.69
N GLY A 99 9.69 -3.86 2.60
CA GLY A 99 10.53 -4.24 3.74
C GLY A 99 10.48 -3.27 4.92
N VAL A 100 9.57 -2.30 4.90
CA VAL A 100 9.43 -1.30 5.97
C VAL A 100 8.07 -1.47 6.66
N ASN A 101 8.08 -1.48 7.99
CA ASN A 101 6.85 -1.53 8.79
C ASN A 101 6.03 -0.24 8.58
N SER A 102 4.84 -0.40 8.01
CA SER A 102 3.92 0.69 7.67
C SER A 102 3.43 1.48 8.88
N HIS A 103 3.23 0.82 10.03
CA HIS A 103 2.76 1.45 11.27
C HIS A 103 3.77 2.41 11.90
N THR A 104 5.07 2.22 11.62
CA THR A 104 6.15 3.04 12.20
C THR A 104 6.93 3.82 11.14
N PHE A 105 6.47 3.77 9.89
CA PHE A 105 7.12 4.49 8.79
C PHE A 105 7.07 6.00 9.00
N GLU A 106 8.20 6.66 8.83
CA GLU A 106 8.32 8.12 8.87
C GLU A 106 8.72 8.66 7.49
N LEU A 107 7.96 9.65 7.01
CA LEU A 107 8.26 10.28 5.72
C LEU A 107 9.55 11.08 5.78
N VAL A 108 10.36 10.94 4.72
CA VAL A 108 11.51 11.82 4.51
C VAL A 108 11.08 13.07 3.70
N PRO A 109 11.88 14.16 3.70
CA PRO A 109 11.50 15.42 3.01
C PRO A 109 11.11 15.26 1.54
N SER A 110 11.67 14.27 0.83
CA SER A 110 11.30 13.98 -0.56
C SER A 110 9.89 13.41 -0.68
N ASP A 111 9.40 12.69 0.31
CA ASP A 111 8.04 12.13 0.31
C ASP A 111 7.00 13.21 0.59
N VAL A 112 7.32 14.15 1.48
CA VAL A 112 6.50 15.37 1.70
C VAL A 112 6.35 16.14 0.39
N VAL A 113 7.40 16.26 -0.42
CA VAL A 113 7.33 16.90 -1.76
C VAL A 113 6.40 16.10 -2.67
N LYS A 114 6.50 14.76 -2.72
CA LYS A 114 5.59 13.92 -3.54
C LYS A 114 4.13 14.14 -3.15
N VAL A 115 3.82 14.14 -1.84
CA VAL A 115 2.45 14.39 -1.33
C VAL A 115 1.97 15.79 -1.75
N ASN A 116 2.81 16.81 -1.61
CA ASN A 116 2.47 18.16 -2.03
C ASN A 116 2.26 18.32 -3.53
N ASP A 117 2.91 17.51 -4.36
CA ASP A 117 2.76 17.55 -5.82
C ASP A 117 1.62 16.66 -6.33
N ALA A 118 1.04 15.81 -5.48
CA ALA A 118 -0.03 14.88 -5.83
C ALA A 118 -1.33 15.61 -6.23
N ASP A 119 -2.07 15.03 -7.17
CA ASP A 119 -3.45 15.41 -7.47
C ASP A 119 -4.43 14.60 -6.58
N LEU A 120 -4.06 13.35 -6.24
CA LEU A 120 -4.82 12.43 -5.40
C LEU A 120 -3.88 11.62 -4.49
N VAL A 121 -4.24 11.52 -3.21
CA VAL A 121 -3.61 10.61 -2.25
C VAL A 121 -4.63 9.54 -1.87
N ILE A 122 -4.24 8.27 -2.01
CA ILE A 122 -5.06 7.10 -1.63
C ILE A 122 -4.29 6.32 -0.56
N ILE A 123 -4.81 6.27 0.64
CA ILE A 123 -4.22 5.57 1.78
C ILE A 123 -5.24 4.59 2.38
N ASP A 124 -4.80 3.70 3.25
CA ASP A 124 -5.74 2.83 3.96
C ASP A 124 -6.59 3.63 4.94
N GLY A 125 -5.98 4.40 5.81
CA GLY A 125 -6.66 5.01 6.95
C GLY A 125 -6.75 4.03 8.13
N LEU A 126 -7.77 4.18 8.98
CA LEU A 126 -7.99 3.34 10.17
C LEU A 126 -6.77 3.26 11.10
N GLY A 127 -5.87 4.26 11.07
CA GLY A 127 -4.67 4.32 11.89
C GLY A 127 -3.49 3.46 11.38
N LEU A 128 -3.54 2.93 10.15
CA LEU A 128 -2.43 2.17 9.59
C LEU A 128 -1.16 3.02 9.50
N GLU A 129 -1.26 4.15 8.82
CA GLU A 129 -0.12 5.02 8.50
C GLU A 129 -0.28 6.42 9.12
N THR A 130 -0.41 6.49 10.46
CA THR A 130 -0.68 7.73 11.20
C THR A 130 0.29 8.87 10.85
N ASN A 131 1.60 8.58 10.75
CA ASN A 131 2.59 9.61 10.38
C ASN A 131 2.41 10.12 8.94
N VAL A 132 1.91 9.28 8.02
CA VAL A 132 1.57 9.69 6.65
C VAL A 132 0.31 10.54 6.65
N GLU A 133 -0.70 10.15 7.42
CA GLU A 133 -1.97 10.89 7.53
C GLU A 133 -1.75 12.33 7.99
N ASP A 134 -0.89 12.55 8.99
CA ASP A 134 -0.57 13.90 9.49
C ASP A 134 -0.02 14.81 8.37
N VAL A 135 0.90 14.28 7.54
CA VAL A 135 1.48 15.02 6.41
C VAL A 135 0.46 15.26 5.30
N VAL A 136 -0.39 14.29 5.02
CA VAL A 136 -1.46 14.39 4.01
C VAL A 136 -2.49 15.43 4.43
N ASP A 137 -2.88 15.47 5.69
CA ASP A 137 -3.83 16.44 6.24
C ASP A 137 -3.24 17.87 6.22
N GLU A 138 -1.95 18.04 6.52
CA GLU A 138 -1.26 19.33 6.38
C GLU A 138 -1.19 19.78 4.91
N ALA A 139 -0.86 18.88 4.00
CA ALA A 139 -0.86 19.15 2.56
C ALA A 139 -2.24 19.58 2.05
N TYR A 140 -3.31 18.91 2.50
CA TYR A 140 -4.69 19.25 2.16
C TYR A 140 -5.06 20.66 2.63
N ASN A 141 -4.64 21.07 3.83
CA ASN A 141 -4.91 22.41 4.36
C ASN A 141 -4.23 23.52 3.55
N THR A 142 -3.07 23.23 2.94
CA THR A 142 -2.29 24.20 2.14
C THR A 142 -2.60 24.15 0.66
N LYS A 143 -3.11 23.01 0.14
CA LYS A 143 -3.45 22.75 -1.26
C LYS A 143 -4.92 22.32 -1.39
N PRO A 144 -5.88 23.26 -1.48
CA PRO A 144 -7.32 22.94 -1.47
C PRO A 144 -7.80 22.03 -2.60
N ASN A 145 -7.00 21.85 -3.66
CA ASN A 145 -7.31 20.98 -4.79
C ASN A 145 -6.81 19.54 -4.62
N LEU A 146 -5.96 19.28 -3.62
CA LEU A 146 -5.55 17.91 -3.29
C LEU A 146 -6.79 17.09 -2.92
N GLN A 147 -6.91 15.92 -3.52
CA GLN A 147 -7.96 14.98 -3.16
C GLN A 147 -7.37 13.86 -2.29
N ILE A 148 -8.14 13.42 -1.30
CA ILE A 148 -7.75 12.33 -0.40
C ILE A 148 -8.83 11.26 -0.44
N LEU A 149 -8.43 9.99 -0.49
CA LEU A 149 -9.31 8.83 -0.37
C LEU A 149 -8.71 7.88 0.68
N LYS A 150 -9.37 7.77 1.83
CA LYS A 150 -9.07 6.77 2.86
C LYS A 150 -9.93 5.54 2.58
N LEU A 151 -9.30 4.46 2.12
CA LEU A 151 -10.01 3.28 1.61
C LEU A 151 -10.71 2.51 2.73
N GLY A 152 -10.01 2.27 3.84
CA GLY A 152 -10.55 1.53 4.98
C GLY A 152 -11.73 2.26 5.61
N ASP A 153 -11.60 3.58 5.85
CA ASP A 153 -12.67 4.42 6.40
C ASP A 153 -13.94 4.42 5.54
N ASN A 154 -13.80 4.24 4.22
CA ASN A 154 -14.91 4.18 3.27
C ASN A 154 -15.39 2.76 2.97
N THR A 155 -14.75 1.74 3.56
CA THR A 155 -15.07 0.33 3.31
C THR A 155 -15.91 -0.29 4.41
N ILE A 156 -15.62 0.00 5.67
CA ILE A 156 -16.33 -0.53 6.83
C ILE A 156 -16.83 0.58 7.75
N THR A 157 -17.78 0.23 8.59
CA THR A 157 -18.34 1.12 9.61
C THR A 157 -17.90 0.70 11.01
N PRO A 158 -17.98 1.55 12.04
CA PRO A 158 -17.48 1.26 13.38
C PRO A 158 -18.03 -0.02 14.03
N ASP A 159 -19.21 -0.49 13.63
CA ASP A 159 -19.79 -1.77 14.08
C ASP A 159 -19.13 -2.99 13.44
N GLN A 160 -18.30 -2.79 12.41
CA GLN A 160 -17.53 -3.83 11.72
C GLN A 160 -16.04 -3.82 12.12
N TYR A 161 -15.63 -2.89 12.98
CA TYR A 161 -14.25 -2.80 13.46
C TYR A 161 -13.88 -4.05 14.27
N ILE A 162 -12.71 -4.62 13.96
CA ILE A 162 -12.09 -5.67 14.74
C ILE A 162 -10.98 -5.06 15.59
N PHE A 163 -11.06 -5.31 16.88
CA PHE A 163 -10.01 -5.00 17.84
C PHE A 163 -9.44 -6.33 18.32
N ASP A 164 -8.12 -6.46 18.31
CA ASP A 164 -7.44 -7.71 18.62
C ASP A 164 -6.12 -7.49 19.38
N PHE A 165 -5.12 -8.35 19.17
CA PHE A 165 -3.94 -8.45 20.03
C PHE A 165 -3.05 -7.20 19.96
N SER A 166 -2.71 -6.75 18.74
CA SER A 166 -1.88 -5.57 18.53
C SER A 166 -2.72 -4.28 18.40
N PHE A 167 -4.03 -4.43 18.23
CA PHE A 167 -5.00 -3.35 18.08
C PHE A 167 -6.08 -3.42 19.17
N PRO A 168 -5.71 -3.26 20.46
CA PRO A 168 -6.67 -3.34 21.54
C PRO A 168 -7.63 -2.14 21.50
N LYS A 169 -8.89 -2.36 21.88
CA LYS A 169 -9.95 -1.34 21.81
C LYS A 169 -9.63 -0.05 22.59
N GLU A 170 -8.77 -0.17 23.59
CA GLU A 170 -8.35 0.93 24.45
C GLU A 170 -7.48 1.95 23.72
N THR A 171 -6.80 1.55 22.62
CA THR A 171 -6.02 2.48 21.77
C THR A 171 -6.91 3.33 20.88
N GLY A 172 -8.10 2.86 20.54
CA GLY A 172 -9.08 3.57 19.72
C GLY A 172 -9.07 3.14 18.25
N ASP A 173 -7.95 2.65 17.72
CA ASP A 173 -7.81 2.27 16.33
C ASP A 173 -8.05 0.77 16.14
N PRO A 174 -8.92 0.37 15.19
CA PRO A 174 -9.14 -1.03 14.86
C PRO A 174 -7.96 -1.62 14.09
N ASN A 175 -7.94 -2.95 13.93
CA ASN A 175 -7.04 -3.59 12.98
C ASN A 175 -7.29 -3.01 11.57
N PRO A 176 -6.27 -2.48 10.88
CA PRO A 176 -6.48 -1.77 9.61
C PRO A 176 -6.38 -2.68 8.36
N HIS A 177 -5.92 -3.92 8.47
CA HIS A 177 -5.52 -4.78 7.34
C HIS A 177 -6.72 -5.35 6.56
N LEU A 178 -7.55 -4.47 6.01
CA LEU A 178 -8.78 -4.84 5.29
C LEU A 178 -8.51 -5.56 3.97
N TRP A 179 -7.43 -5.21 3.27
CA TRP A 179 -7.12 -5.76 1.95
C TRP A 179 -6.87 -7.26 1.95
N LEU A 180 -6.50 -7.88 3.09
CA LEU A 180 -6.35 -9.33 3.19
C LEU A 180 -7.69 -10.08 3.09
N ASN A 181 -8.80 -9.40 3.28
CA ASN A 181 -10.13 -9.86 2.89
C ASN A 181 -10.41 -9.42 1.44
N VAL A 182 -10.39 -10.37 0.49
CA VAL A 182 -10.54 -10.06 -0.94
C VAL A 182 -11.83 -9.31 -1.27
N ALA A 183 -12.92 -9.51 -0.49
CA ALA A 183 -14.14 -8.74 -0.69
C ALA A 183 -13.96 -7.25 -0.36
N TYR A 184 -13.10 -6.91 0.60
CA TYR A 184 -12.75 -5.53 0.88
C TYR A 184 -11.77 -4.97 -0.15
N ALA A 185 -10.83 -5.77 -0.65
CA ALA A 185 -10.00 -5.36 -1.78
C ALA A 185 -10.83 -5.04 -3.05
N MET A 186 -11.93 -5.77 -3.30
CA MET A 186 -12.89 -5.42 -4.35
C MET A 186 -13.58 -4.08 -4.09
N LYS A 187 -13.91 -3.76 -2.83
CA LYS A 187 -14.44 -2.43 -2.47
C LYS A 187 -13.39 -1.33 -2.69
N PHE A 188 -12.13 -1.58 -2.34
CA PHE A 188 -11.01 -0.67 -2.59
C PHE A 188 -10.88 -0.34 -4.09
N ALA A 189 -10.96 -1.36 -4.95
CA ALA A 189 -10.93 -1.17 -6.40
C ALA A 189 -12.11 -0.32 -6.89
N ASN A 190 -13.32 -0.56 -6.37
CA ASN A 190 -14.50 0.24 -6.74
C ASN A 190 -14.40 1.69 -6.26
N LEU A 191 -13.97 1.93 -5.02
CA LEU A 191 -13.77 3.28 -4.48
C LEU A 191 -12.72 4.05 -5.30
N THR A 192 -11.62 3.38 -5.65
CA THR A 192 -10.57 3.94 -6.51
C THR A 192 -11.12 4.31 -7.87
N ARG A 193 -11.88 3.40 -8.53
CA ARG A 193 -12.54 3.67 -9.81
C ARG A 193 -13.43 4.91 -9.73
N ASP A 194 -14.32 4.95 -8.75
CA ASP A 194 -15.30 6.04 -8.62
C ASP A 194 -14.57 7.39 -8.43
N LYS A 195 -13.50 7.40 -7.63
CA LYS A 195 -12.68 8.59 -7.43
C LYS A 195 -11.95 9.03 -8.70
N LEU A 196 -11.35 8.08 -9.45
CA LEU A 196 -10.65 8.38 -10.69
C LEU A 196 -11.63 8.85 -11.79
N MET A 197 -12.82 8.27 -11.89
CA MET A 197 -13.87 8.71 -12.82
C MET A 197 -14.34 10.13 -12.53
N ASP A 198 -14.46 10.50 -11.26
CA ASP A 198 -14.84 11.85 -10.84
C ASP A 198 -13.76 12.88 -11.22
N MET A 199 -12.50 12.54 -11.01
CA MET A 199 -11.39 13.46 -11.26
C MET A 199 -10.94 13.52 -12.73
N ASP A 200 -11.13 12.45 -13.49
CA ASP A 200 -10.74 12.32 -14.90
C ASP A 200 -11.87 11.68 -15.73
N PRO A 201 -12.98 12.39 -15.93
CA PRO A 201 -14.13 11.86 -16.64
C PRO A 201 -13.86 11.54 -18.13
N ALA A 202 -12.78 12.08 -18.70
CA ALA A 202 -12.37 11.76 -20.06
C ALA A 202 -11.88 10.31 -20.23
N ASN A 203 -11.42 9.68 -19.17
CA ASN A 203 -10.97 8.29 -19.12
C ASN A 203 -11.90 7.39 -18.28
N ALA A 204 -13.12 7.82 -17.98
CA ALA A 204 -14.06 7.08 -17.13
C ALA A 204 -14.33 5.64 -17.62
N ASP A 205 -14.58 5.45 -18.91
CA ASP A 205 -14.80 4.11 -19.50
C ASP A 205 -13.60 3.20 -19.30
N TYR A 206 -12.39 3.74 -19.44
CA TYR A 206 -11.14 3.01 -19.24
C TYR A 206 -11.00 2.50 -17.79
N TYR A 207 -11.27 3.34 -16.79
CA TYR A 207 -11.27 2.94 -15.40
C TYR A 207 -12.35 1.91 -15.08
N GLY A 208 -13.53 2.08 -15.67
CA GLY A 208 -14.64 1.13 -15.56
C GLY A 208 -14.29 -0.26 -16.07
N GLU A 209 -13.83 -0.35 -17.33
CA GLU A 209 -13.44 -1.62 -17.95
C GLU A 209 -12.31 -2.33 -17.21
N ASN A 210 -11.34 -1.58 -16.69
CA ASN A 210 -10.26 -2.12 -15.88
C ASN A 210 -10.78 -2.73 -14.57
N THR A 211 -11.62 -1.97 -13.89
CA THR A 211 -12.21 -2.40 -12.62
C THR A 211 -13.04 -3.66 -12.82
N ASP A 212 -13.88 -3.72 -13.85
CA ASP A 212 -14.72 -4.90 -14.13
C ASP A 212 -13.87 -6.16 -14.36
N ARG A 213 -12.78 -6.03 -15.14
CA ARG A 213 -11.83 -7.15 -15.35
C ARG A 213 -11.12 -7.54 -14.06
N TYR A 214 -10.71 -6.56 -13.26
CA TYR A 214 -10.02 -6.82 -12.01
C TYR A 214 -10.96 -7.45 -10.96
N ILE A 215 -12.17 -6.95 -10.82
CA ILE A 215 -13.21 -7.53 -9.93
C ILE A 215 -13.52 -8.98 -10.33
N THR A 216 -13.62 -9.29 -11.62
CA THR A 216 -13.80 -10.68 -12.08
C THR A 216 -12.67 -11.57 -11.57
N LYS A 217 -11.42 -11.12 -11.71
CA LYS A 217 -10.24 -11.85 -11.21
C LYS A 217 -10.23 -11.99 -9.69
N LEU A 218 -10.58 -10.93 -8.96
CA LEU A 218 -10.67 -10.95 -7.50
C LEU A 218 -11.79 -11.89 -7.02
N ASN A 219 -12.91 -11.99 -7.73
CA ASN A 219 -13.95 -12.96 -7.42
C ASN A 219 -13.45 -14.41 -7.57
N ASP A 220 -12.71 -14.72 -8.63
CA ASP A 220 -12.11 -16.05 -8.83
C ASP A 220 -11.12 -16.37 -7.70
N LEU A 221 -10.31 -15.40 -7.30
CA LEU A 221 -9.39 -15.51 -6.17
C LEU A 221 -10.15 -15.78 -4.86
N ASP A 222 -11.16 -14.98 -4.57
CA ASP A 222 -11.98 -15.07 -3.36
C ASP A 222 -12.64 -16.44 -3.20
N GLN A 223 -13.29 -16.92 -4.26
CA GLN A 223 -13.90 -18.24 -4.27
C GLN A 223 -12.85 -19.36 -4.14
N GLY A 224 -11.71 -19.21 -4.83
CA GLY A 224 -10.60 -20.16 -4.72
C GLY A 224 -10.05 -20.24 -3.29
N ILE A 225 -9.87 -19.11 -2.61
CA ILE A 225 -9.43 -19.05 -1.20
C ILE A 225 -10.47 -19.70 -0.30
N MET A 226 -11.76 -19.40 -0.48
CA MET A 226 -12.83 -20.03 0.30
C MET A 226 -12.77 -21.56 0.23
N HIS A 227 -12.64 -22.11 -0.98
CA HIS A 227 -12.53 -23.56 -1.16
C HIS A 227 -11.21 -24.13 -0.60
N ALA A 228 -10.10 -23.41 -0.78
CA ALA A 228 -8.80 -23.84 -0.27
C ALA A 228 -8.79 -23.91 1.27
N VAL A 229 -9.32 -22.89 1.95
CA VAL A 229 -9.45 -22.88 3.42
C VAL A 229 -10.37 -24.01 3.90
N GLN A 230 -11.48 -24.29 3.21
CA GLN A 230 -12.36 -25.40 3.55
C GLN A 230 -11.67 -26.77 3.47
N SER A 231 -10.59 -26.90 2.70
CA SER A 231 -9.79 -28.14 2.63
C SER A 231 -8.92 -28.37 3.86
N VAL A 232 -8.66 -27.33 4.66
CA VAL A 232 -7.92 -27.44 5.94
C VAL A 232 -8.82 -28.13 6.97
N PRO A 233 -8.32 -29.13 7.71
CA PRO A 233 -9.07 -29.70 8.84
C PRO A 233 -9.51 -28.62 9.82
N GLU A 234 -10.75 -28.66 10.30
CA GLU A 234 -11.32 -27.58 11.11
C GLU A 234 -10.48 -27.23 12.35
N HIS A 235 -9.96 -28.26 13.03
CA HIS A 235 -9.11 -28.07 14.21
C HIS A 235 -7.76 -27.42 13.92
N ASN A 236 -7.34 -27.37 12.64
CA ASN A 236 -6.11 -26.75 12.17
C ASN A 236 -6.34 -25.33 11.58
N ARG A 237 -7.58 -24.84 11.49
CA ARG A 237 -7.89 -23.48 10.98
C ARG A 237 -7.56 -22.41 12.01
N LYS A 238 -6.34 -22.46 12.54
CA LYS A 238 -5.82 -21.58 13.58
C LYS A 238 -4.60 -20.83 13.04
N LEU A 239 -4.57 -19.53 13.27
CA LEU A 239 -3.46 -18.64 12.89
C LEU A 239 -2.79 -18.07 14.14
N LEU A 240 -1.50 -18.18 14.20
CA LEU A 240 -0.62 -17.41 15.07
C LEU A 240 0.50 -16.87 14.21
N THR A 241 0.52 -15.56 14.04
CA THR A 241 1.39 -14.85 13.11
C THR A 241 2.32 -13.90 13.87
N TYR A 242 3.41 -13.47 13.25
CA TYR A 242 4.20 -12.39 13.84
C TYR A 242 3.38 -11.10 13.81
N HIS A 243 3.04 -10.65 12.62
CA HIS A 243 2.22 -9.45 12.39
C HIS A 243 0.74 -9.77 12.58
N ASP A 244 0.02 -8.88 13.25
CA ASP A 244 -1.41 -9.01 13.56
C ASP A 244 -2.29 -8.43 12.46
N SER A 245 -2.20 -8.99 11.25
CA SER A 245 -2.83 -8.48 10.03
C SER A 245 -4.03 -9.31 9.55
N TRP A 246 -4.21 -10.53 10.07
CA TRP A 246 -5.09 -11.53 9.46
C TRP A 246 -6.53 -11.58 9.97
N ALA A 247 -6.96 -10.61 10.80
CA ALA A 247 -8.26 -10.62 11.44
C ALA A 247 -9.45 -10.67 10.45
N TYR A 248 -9.47 -9.78 9.45
CA TYR A 248 -10.54 -9.72 8.45
C TYR A 248 -10.49 -10.86 7.44
N PHE A 249 -9.30 -11.41 7.17
CA PHE A 249 -9.15 -12.66 6.42
C PHE A 249 -9.77 -13.82 7.19
N ALA A 250 -9.39 -13.98 8.45
CA ALA A 250 -9.90 -15.06 9.30
C ALA A 250 -11.42 -15.04 9.42
N LEU A 251 -11.99 -13.86 9.66
CA LEU A 251 -13.43 -13.65 9.73
C LEU A 251 -14.14 -14.09 8.43
N ARG A 252 -13.59 -13.74 7.26
CA ARG A 252 -14.21 -14.05 5.97
C ARG A 252 -14.15 -15.53 5.63
N TYR A 253 -13.00 -16.16 5.83
CA TYR A 253 -12.75 -17.52 5.32
C TYR A 253 -12.92 -18.61 6.36
N GLY A 254 -13.28 -18.26 7.60
CA GLY A 254 -13.57 -19.26 8.66
C GLY A 254 -12.32 -19.82 9.30
N MET A 255 -11.30 -18.97 9.50
CA MET A 255 -10.13 -19.25 10.33
C MET A 255 -10.27 -18.54 11.68
N VAL A 256 -9.38 -18.87 12.63
CA VAL A 256 -9.36 -18.24 13.96
C VAL A 256 -7.95 -17.72 14.21
N VAL A 257 -7.81 -16.42 14.43
CA VAL A 257 -6.55 -15.85 14.91
C VAL A 257 -6.44 -16.15 16.39
N ILE A 258 -5.40 -16.91 16.76
CA ILE A 258 -5.14 -17.34 18.14
C ILE A 258 -4.33 -16.28 18.88
N GLY A 259 -3.42 -15.60 18.18
CA GLY A 259 -2.56 -14.59 18.75
C GLY A 259 -1.61 -14.01 17.72
N ALA A 260 -0.94 -12.94 18.10
CA ALA A 260 0.14 -12.32 17.36
C ALA A 260 1.38 -12.20 18.23
N VAL A 261 2.56 -12.25 17.59
CA VAL A 261 3.83 -12.05 18.29
C VAL A 261 4.09 -10.57 18.54
N GLN A 262 3.68 -9.72 17.61
CA GLN A 262 3.85 -8.28 17.65
C GLN A 262 3.01 -7.65 18.79
N PRO A 263 3.64 -6.84 19.68
CA PRO A 263 2.91 -6.08 20.70
C PRO A 263 2.16 -4.88 20.10
N SER A 264 1.25 -4.30 20.89
CA SER A 264 0.46 -3.13 20.50
C SER A 264 1.25 -1.81 20.34
N ASP A 265 2.50 -1.77 20.80
CA ASP A 265 3.43 -0.65 20.56
C ASP A 265 4.33 -0.87 19.34
N PHE A 266 4.07 -1.93 18.56
CA PHE A 266 4.85 -2.34 17.38
C PHE A 266 6.35 -2.59 17.64
N GLY A 267 6.73 -2.72 18.90
CA GLY A 267 8.10 -3.01 19.34
C GLY A 267 8.42 -4.50 19.34
N GLN A 268 9.51 -4.85 20.05
CA GLN A 268 9.87 -6.25 20.27
C GLN A 268 9.09 -6.81 21.46
N PRO A 269 8.55 -8.04 21.38
CA PRO A 269 7.84 -8.65 22.49
C PRO A 269 8.79 -8.89 23.68
N THR A 270 8.28 -8.69 24.88
CA THR A 270 9.02 -8.97 26.11
C THR A 270 9.16 -10.49 26.33
N PRO A 271 10.16 -10.96 27.10
CA PRO A 271 10.29 -12.39 27.44
C PRO A 271 9.05 -12.98 28.11
N ARG A 272 8.26 -12.16 28.82
CA ARG A 272 7.00 -12.60 29.45
C ARG A 272 5.88 -12.83 28.40
N GLU A 273 5.80 -12.00 27.39
CA GLU A 273 4.86 -12.16 26.29
C GLU A 273 5.21 -13.39 25.46
N VAL A 274 6.49 -13.57 25.13
CA VAL A 274 6.99 -14.77 24.45
C VAL A 274 6.62 -16.05 25.24
N ALA A 275 6.85 -16.07 26.55
CA ALA A 275 6.49 -17.22 27.38
C ALA A 275 4.98 -17.52 27.36
N LYS A 276 4.13 -16.48 27.42
CA LYS A 276 2.66 -16.63 27.30
C LYS A 276 2.25 -17.22 25.97
N LEU A 277 2.86 -16.74 24.86
CA LEU A 277 2.57 -17.25 23.51
C LEU A 277 2.96 -18.74 23.40
N ILE A 278 4.11 -19.14 23.94
CA ILE A 278 4.53 -20.56 23.97
C ILE A 278 3.53 -21.42 24.72
N ASP A 279 3.06 -20.97 25.88
CA ASP A 279 2.04 -21.70 26.66
C ASP A 279 0.71 -21.81 25.90
N GLN A 280 0.29 -20.71 25.23
CA GLN A 280 -0.92 -20.67 24.43
C GLN A 280 -0.84 -21.60 23.21
N ILE A 281 0.28 -21.61 22.47
CA ILE A 281 0.50 -22.52 21.33
C ILE A 281 0.34 -23.97 21.75
N LYS A 282 0.92 -24.34 22.91
CA LYS A 282 0.84 -25.69 23.46
C LYS A 282 -0.61 -26.05 23.87
N ALA A 283 -1.29 -25.13 24.57
CA ALA A 283 -2.65 -25.33 25.04
C ALA A 283 -3.65 -25.48 23.88
N GLU A 284 -3.51 -24.65 22.86
CA GLU A 284 -4.38 -24.61 21.68
C GLU A 284 -4.01 -25.64 20.61
N SER A 285 -2.88 -26.35 20.78
CA SER A 285 -2.37 -27.31 19.79
C SER A 285 -2.24 -26.68 18.39
N VAL A 286 -1.67 -25.46 18.32
CA VAL A 286 -1.46 -24.74 17.07
C VAL A 286 -0.50 -25.53 16.18
N PRO A 287 -0.85 -25.85 14.92
CA PRO A 287 -0.03 -26.75 14.10
C PRO A 287 1.21 -26.09 13.48
N ALA A 288 1.15 -24.77 13.28
CA ALA A 288 2.24 -23.98 12.71
C ALA A 288 2.14 -22.52 13.17
N ILE A 289 3.27 -21.82 13.21
CA ILE A 289 3.36 -20.38 13.41
C ILE A 289 3.96 -19.73 12.17
N PHE A 290 3.60 -18.46 11.93
CA PHE A 290 3.91 -17.77 10.69
C PHE A 290 4.68 -16.49 10.99
N GLY A 291 5.83 -16.32 10.31
CA GLY A 291 6.54 -15.05 10.26
C GLY A 291 5.89 -14.06 9.30
N SER A 292 6.42 -12.87 9.23
CA SER A 292 6.06 -11.82 8.27
C SER A 292 7.33 -11.31 7.58
N GLU A 293 7.19 -10.79 6.37
CA GLU A 293 8.30 -10.34 5.53
C GLU A 293 8.99 -9.10 6.08
N VAL A 294 8.26 -8.27 6.83
CA VAL A 294 8.79 -6.99 7.37
C VAL A 294 9.37 -7.11 8.78
N PHE A 295 9.29 -8.29 9.43
CA PHE A 295 9.71 -8.46 10.81
C PHE A 295 10.82 -9.51 11.01
N PRO A 296 11.69 -9.35 12.05
CA PRO A 296 12.74 -10.31 12.36
C PRO A 296 12.21 -11.71 12.69
N THR A 297 12.87 -12.73 12.20
CA THR A 297 12.45 -14.13 12.40
C THR A 297 12.95 -14.76 13.71
N GLU A 298 13.95 -14.20 14.37
CA GLU A 298 14.63 -14.80 15.52
C GLU A 298 13.69 -15.12 16.69
N VAL A 299 12.72 -14.22 16.97
CA VAL A 299 11.74 -14.44 18.04
C VAL A 299 10.77 -15.55 17.66
N VAL A 300 10.33 -15.59 16.39
CA VAL A 300 9.43 -16.63 15.88
C VAL A 300 10.14 -17.99 15.89
N ASP A 301 11.43 -18.04 15.51
CA ASP A 301 12.26 -19.24 15.56
C ASP A 301 12.39 -19.77 16.99
N GLN A 302 12.61 -18.89 17.97
CA GLN A 302 12.66 -19.26 19.38
C GLN A 302 11.32 -19.83 19.85
N ILE A 303 10.22 -19.15 19.59
CA ILE A 303 8.86 -19.60 19.96
C ILE A 303 8.58 -20.96 19.34
N ALA A 304 8.84 -21.15 18.05
CA ALA A 304 8.61 -22.40 17.34
C ALA A 304 9.39 -23.56 17.95
N LYS A 305 10.67 -23.32 18.25
CA LYS A 305 11.55 -24.32 18.89
C LYS A 305 11.07 -24.72 20.28
N GLU A 306 10.71 -23.75 21.12
CA GLU A 306 10.28 -24.01 22.51
C GLU A 306 8.87 -24.58 22.58
N ALA A 307 7.98 -24.20 21.68
CA ALA A 307 6.63 -24.77 21.56
C ALA A 307 6.61 -26.11 20.80
N ASN A 308 7.72 -26.49 20.14
CA ASN A 308 7.84 -27.68 19.28
C ASN A 308 6.79 -27.70 18.14
N VAL A 309 6.62 -26.59 17.45
CA VAL A 309 5.71 -26.43 16.31
C VAL A 309 6.48 -26.08 15.03
N LYS A 310 5.84 -26.27 13.88
CA LYS A 310 6.41 -25.86 12.61
C LYS A 310 6.45 -24.35 12.51
N ILE A 311 7.53 -23.84 11.93
CA ILE A 311 7.60 -22.44 11.48
C ILE A 311 7.40 -22.38 9.97
N VAL A 312 6.64 -21.40 9.53
CA VAL A 312 6.56 -20.94 8.15
C VAL A 312 7.11 -19.51 8.15
N SER A 313 8.22 -19.30 7.51
CA SER A 313 9.05 -18.10 7.71
C SER A 313 8.41 -16.81 7.22
N THR A 314 7.53 -16.85 6.20
CA THR A 314 7.04 -15.63 5.58
C THR A 314 5.60 -15.74 5.10
N LEU A 315 4.77 -14.82 5.60
CA LEU A 315 3.55 -14.38 4.94
C LEU A 315 3.77 -12.93 4.54
N SER A 316 3.33 -12.56 3.34
CA SER A 316 3.36 -11.17 2.87
C SER A 316 2.01 -10.52 3.17
N ASP A 317 2.02 -9.49 3.99
CA ASP A 317 0.80 -8.76 4.37
C ASP A 317 0.86 -7.28 3.99
N ASP A 318 1.97 -6.61 4.20
CA ASP A 318 2.19 -5.20 3.84
C ASP A 318 2.96 -5.03 2.53
N ASP A 319 3.66 -6.07 2.06
CA ASP A 319 4.49 -6.05 0.87
C ASP A 319 4.05 -7.05 -0.21
N LEU A 320 4.47 -6.80 -1.43
CA LEU A 320 4.28 -7.73 -2.54
C LEU A 320 5.49 -8.68 -2.64
N PRO A 321 5.27 -10.00 -2.91
CA PRO A 321 6.37 -10.94 -3.02
C PRO A 321 7.12 -10.79 -4.36
N GLY A 322 8.41 -11.17 -4.37
CA GLY A 322 9.26 -11.17 -5.56
C GLY A 322 9.73 -9.79 -5.99
N ASP A 323 10.42 -9.73 -7.12
CA ASP A 323 10.96 -8.49 -7.64
C ASP A 323 9.93 -7.72 -8.47
N ALA A 324 10.05 -6.40 -8.49
CA ALA A 324 9.18 -5.52 -9.26
C ALA A 324 9.14 -5.92 -10.75
N GLY A 325 7.94 -6.13 -11.28
CA GLY A 325 7.70 -6.56 -12.66
C GLY A 325 7.56 -8.08 -12.85
N GLU A 326 7.84 -8.88 -11.84
CA GLU A 326 7.52 -10.30 -11.86
C GLU A 326 6.01 -10.54 -11.71
N PRO A 327 5.44 -11.62 -12.28
CA PRO A 327 4.01 -11.89 -12.19
C PRO A 327 3.49 -12.03 -10.77
N GLN A 328 4.29 -12.54 -9.84
CA GLN A 328 3.95 -12.70 -8.42
C GLN A 328 4.02 -11.38 -7.64
N ASN A 329 4.74 -10.36 -8.15
CA ASN A 329 4.78 -9.03 -7.56
C ASN A 329 3.47 -8.27 -7.86
N SER A 330 2.39 -8.77 -7.31
CA SER A 330 1.03 -8.26 -7.45
C SER A 330 0.18 -8.65 -6.23
N TYR A 331 -0.90 -7.93 -5.98
CA TYR A 331 -1.84 -8.28 -4.92
C TYR A 331 -2.37 -9.71 -5.04
N VAL A 332 -2.73 -10.13 -6.26
CA VAL A 332 -3.21 -11.51 -6.50
C VAL A 332 -2.08 -12.51 -6.26
N GLY A 333 -0.85 -12.19 -6.71
CA GLY A 333 0.33 -13.03 -6.46
C GLY A 333 0.64 -13.18 -4.99
N MET A 334 0.58 -12.09 -4.23
CA MET A 334 0.73 -12.08 -2.77
C MET A 334 -0.27 -13.02 -2.10
N MET A 335 -1.56 -12.90 -2.42
CA MET A 335 -2.58 -13.75 -1.85
C MET A 335 -2.41 -15.23 -2.23
N LEU A 336 -2.02 -15.54 -3.48
CA LEU A 336 -1.75 -16.92 -3.91
C LEU A 336 -0.57 -17.54 -3.16
N GLU A 337 0.51 -16.80 -2.97
CA GLU A 337 1.67 -17.27 -2.24
C GLU A 337 1.35 -17.46 -0.75
N ASN A 338 0.64 -16.52 -0.15
CA ASN A 338 0.15 -16.63 1.22
C ASN A 338 -0.71 -17.88 1.41
N MET A 339 -1.64 -18.15 0.49
CA MET A 339 -2.48 -19.36 0.60
C MET A 339 -1.64 -20.63 0.54
N LYS A 340 -0.65 -20.70 -0.30
CA LYS A 340 0.28 -21.84 -0.36
C LYS A 340 1.07 -21.98 0.94
N ASN A 341 1.66 -20.88 1.41
CA ASN A 341 2.51 -20.86 2.60
C ASN A 341 1.71 -21.09 3.89
N MET A 342 0.46 -20.67 3.94
CA MET A 342 -0.42 -20.84 5.11
C MET A 342 -1.14 -22.18 5.13
N LEU A 343 -1.85 -22.52 4.06
CA LEU A 343 -2.83 -23.62 4.10
C LEU A 343 -2.18 -25.00 3.98
N VAL A 344 -1.07 -25.14 3.21
CA VAL A 344 -0.40 -26.44 3.04
C VAL A 344 0.19 -26.95 4.35
N PRO A 345 0.91 -26.16 5.16
CA PRO A 345 1.38 -26.57 6.48
C PRO A 345 0.25 -26.92 7.46
N LEU A 346 -0.93 -26.32 7.30
CA LEU A 346 -2.14 -26.60 8.09
C LEU A 346 -2.90 -27.86 7.62
N GLY A 347 -2.40 -28.54 6.58
CA GLY A 347 -3.00 -29.77 6.04
C GLY A 347 -4.06 -29.54 4.97
N GLY A 348 -4.19 -28.35 4.44
CA GLY A 348 -5.04 -28.01 3.30
C GLY A 348 -4.33 -28.17 1.95
N ASN A 349 -5.06 -27.86 0.88
CA ASN A 349 -4.51 -27.81 -0.46
C ASN A 349 -4.99 -26.55 -1.19
N VAL A 350 -4.20 -26.11 -2.17
CA VAL A 350 -4.46 -24.89 -2.94
C VAL A 350 -4.86 -25.15 -4.39
N SER A 351 -5.30 -26.36 -4.71
CA SER A 351 -5.68 -26.76 -6.07
C SER A 351 -6.84 -25.91 -6.64
N ALA A 352 -7.72 -25.42 -5.80
CA ALA A 352 -8.79 -24.50 -6.19
C ALA A 352 -8.28 -23.15 -6.74
N LEU A 353 -7.03 -22.79 -6.47
CA LEU A 353 -6.40 -21.55 -6.90
C LEU A 353 -5.54 -21.72 -8.15
N SER A 354 -5.39 -22.95 -8.68
CA SER A 354 -4.45 -23.26 -9.77
C SER A 354 -4.73 -22.51 -11.09
N ASN A 355 -5.96 -22.06 -11.30
CA ASN A 355 -6.38 -21.31 -12.48
C ASN A 355 -6.36 -19.78 -12.30
N VAL A 356 -6.07 -19.30 -11.10
CA VAL A 356 -5.98 -17.86 -10.83
C VAL A 356 -4.59 -17.37 -11.22
N SER A 357 -4.54 -16.48 -12.22
CA SER A 357 -3.27 -15.91 -12.68
C SER A 357 -2.78 -14.81 -11.72
N PRO A 358 -1.52 -14.82 -11.29
CA PRO A 358 -0.97 -13.75 -10.45
C PRO A 358 -0.77 -12.43 -11.19
N LYS A 359 -0.67 -12.45 -12.55
CA LYS A 359 -0.37 -11.25 -13.34
C LYS A 359 -1.40 -10.15 -13.13
N ASP A 360 -0.96 -8.90 -13.09
CA ASP A 360 -1.84 -7.75 -13.22
C ASP A 360 -2.70 -7.83 -14.48
N ILE A 361 -3.84 -7.13 -14.48
CA ILE A 361 -4.65 -6.99 -15.71
C ILE A 361 -3.95 -6.12 -16.76
N TYR A 362 -2.97 -5.33 -16.34
CA TYR A 362 -2.01 -4.61 -17.16
C TYR A 362 -0.64 -5.26 -17.02
N SER A 363 -0.29 -6.18 -17.89
CA SER A 363 1.11 -6.47 -18.16
C SER A 363 1.56 -5.46 -19.23
N SER A 364 2.48 -4.56 -18.89
CA SER A 364 3.31 -3.93 -19.91
C SER A 364 3.92 -5.06 -20.74
N ASN A 365 3.49 -5.15 -22.01
CA ASN A 365 4.07 -6.07 -22.99
C ASN A 365 5.55 -5.83 -23.17
#